data_6158eb743a103efd2147d657222ea227
#
_entry.id   6158eb743a103efd2147d657222ea227
#
_cell.length_a   1.000
_cell.length_b   1.000
_cell.length_c   1.000
_cell.angle_alpha   90.00
_cell.angle_beta   90.00
_cell.angle_gamma   90.00
#
_symmetry.space_group_name_H-M   'P 1'
#
loop_
_entity.id
_entity.type
_entity.pdbx_description
1 polymer ?
#
loop_
_entity_poly.entity_id
_entity_poly.type
_entity_poly.pdbx_seq_one_letter_code
_entity_poly.pdbx_strand_id
1 'polypeptide(L)'
;MWSLVILIEGEMFMEFDLTKPYCYYFNEICKIPHGSYHEKAISDYVVSFAKEHHLRYAQDAMWNVVIYKDASDGYHDYDPVMLQGHLDMVCEAVAGLDFDFETQSIETYVDEEGRLRAKGTTLGADDGMGVAQMLAILADDSLKHPPLECVFTVQEEVGLCGALTMDKSLLHSHRMISLDGGGEVVTGISSAGGIQAVNTIACIFKKQSNPCYQLK
;
A
#
# COMPACT_ATOMS: atom_id res chain seq x y z
N MET A 1 -10.53 -19.08 11.99
CA MET A 1 -9.61 -18.51 13.01
C MET A 1 -8.91 -19.67 13.69
N TRP A 2 -7.74 -20.10 13.18
CA TRP A 2 -6.85 -21.06 13.84
C TRP A 2 -5.43 -20.60 13.54
N SER A 3 -4.81 -19.92 14.51
CA SER A 3 -3.38 -19.64 14.46
C SER A 3 -2.63 -20.92 14.79
N LEU A 4 -1.69 -21.32 13.96
CA LEU A 4 -0.77 -22.41 14.28
C LEU A 4 0.18 -21.91 15.37
N VAL A 5 0.10 -22.55 16.54
CA VAL A 5 0.97 -22.25 17.66
C VAL A 5 2.08 -23.29 17.68
N ILE A 6 3.32 -22.86 17.48
CA ILE A 6 4.50 -23.70 17.64
C ILE A 6 5.08 -23.44 19.03
N LEU A 7 5.09 -24.47 19.89
CA LEU A 7 5.72 -24.42 21.19
C LEU A 7 7.18 -24.85 21.05
N ILE A 8 8.11 -23.92 21.25
CA ILE A 8 9.54 -24.22 21.45
C ILE A 8 9.90 -23.67 22.83
N GLU A 9 10.34 -24.53 23.73
CA GLU A 9 10.83 -24.22 25.08
C GLU A 9 9.89 -23.40 25.97
N GLY A 10 8.57 -23.65 25.89
CA GLY A 10 7.59 -23.06 26.83
C GLY A 10 7.14 -21.64 26.50
N GLU A 11 7.65 -21.00 25.48
CA GLU A 11 7.18 -19.72 24.97
C GLU A 11 6.26 -19.93 23.76
N MET A 12 5.11 -19.27 23.77
CA MET A 12 4.13 -19.31 22.71
C MET A 12 4.45 -18.18 21.73
N PHE A 13 5.09 -18.52 20.60
CA PHE A 13 5.30 -17.54 19.53
C PHE A 13 4.08 -17.50 18.63
N MET A 14 3.51 -16.31 18.44
CA MET A 14 2.50 -16.08 17.42
C MET A 14 3.23 -15.72 16.12
N GLU A 15 3.02 -16.52 15.08
CA GLU A 15 3.58 -16.27 13.76
C GLU A 15 2.55 -15.61 12.84
N PHE A 16 3.06 -14.78 11.92
CA PHE A 16 2.25 -14.23 10.83
C PHE A 16 1.90 -15.36 9.86
N ASP A 17 0.59 -15.62 9.68
CA ASP A 17 0.12 -16.78 8.91
C ASP A 17 0.33 -16.61 7.40
N LEU A 18 1.50 -16.99 6.92
CA LEU A 18 1.85 -16.94 5.50
C LEU A 18 1.08 -17.93 4.62
N THR A 19 0.23 -18.79 5.20
CA THR A 19 -0.68 -19.63 4.41
C THR A 19 -1.86 -18.84 3.84
N LYS A 20 -2.11 -17.66 4.38
CA LYS A 20 -3.09 -16.71 3.85
C LYS A 20 -2.46 -15.91 2.70
N PRO A 21 -3.03 -15.92 1.49
CA PRO A 21 -2.42 -15.24 0.34
C PRO A 21 -2.10 -13.76 0.59
N TYR A 22 -3.00 -13.00 1.20
CA TYR A 22 -2.76 -11.58 1.51
C TYR A 22 -1.64 -11.38 2.54
N CYS A 23 -1.46 -12.29 3.50
CA CYS A 23 -0.32 -12.25 4.42
C CYS A 23 1.00 -12.55 3.70
N TYR A 24 0.98 -13.53 2.80
CA TYR A 24 2.14 -13.85 1.98
C TYR A 24 2.56 -12.65 1.13
N TYR A 25 1.63 -12.04 0.38
CA TYR A 25 1.96 -10.88 -0.46
C TYR A 25 2.40 -9.67 0.37
N PHE A 26 1.79 -9.41 1.52
CA PHE A 26 2.23 -8.34 2.39
C PHE A 26 3.66 -8.58 2.91
N ASN A 27 3.99 -9.81 3.27
CA ASN A 27 5.36 -10.16 3.67
C ASN A 27 6.38 -9.98 2.52
N GLU A 28 5.99 -10.25 1.27
CA GLU A 28 6.84 -9.95 0.11
C GLU A 28 7.00 -8.43 -0.11
N ILE A 29 5.93 -7.66 0.04
CA ILE A 29 5.96 -6.19 -0.04
C ILE A 29 6.92 -5.60 1.00
N CYS A 30 6.90 -6.06 2.26
CA CYS A 30 7.80 -5.60 3.31
C CYS A 30 9.30 -5.79 2.99
N LYS A 31 9.64 -6.69 2.06
CA LYS A 31 11.02 -6.92 1.63
C LYS A 31 11.52 -5.91 0.60
N ILE A 32 10.60 -5.17 -0.01
CA ILE A 32 10.88 -4.24 -1.11
C ILE A 32 10.87 -2.82 -0.55
N PRO A 33 11.95 -2.04 -0.64
CA PRO A 33 11.92 -0.61 -0.36
C PRO A 33 10.92 0.10 -1.26
N HIS A 34 9.98 0.87 -0.66
CA HIS A 34 8.88 1.51 -1.40
C HIS A 34 8.39 2.82 -0.76
N GLY A 35 9.31 3.61 -0.20
CA GLY A 35 8.98 4.96 0.24
C GLY A 35 8.50 5.85 -0.91
N SER A 36 7.72 6.89 -0.61
CA SER A 36 7.27 7.86 -1.62
C SER A 36 8.46 8.42 -2.41
N TYR A 37 8.31 8.54 -3.73
CA TYR A 37 9.33 8.84 -4.75
C TYR A 37 10.30 7.69 -5.08
N HIS A 38 10.27 6.55 -4.40
CA HIS A 38 11.16 5.40 -4.59
C HIS A 38 10.39 4.11 -4.94
N GLU A 39 9.20 4.22 -5.54
CA GLU A 39 8.26 3.11 -5.76
C GLU A 39 8.61 2.22 -6.96
N LYS A 40 9.68 2.53 -7.69
CA LYS A 40 10.02 1.76 -8.91
C LYS A 40 10.12 0.26 -8.67
N ALA A 41 10.76 -0.15 -7.58
CA ALA A 41 10.99 -1.57 -7.28
C ALA A 41 9.68 -2.32 -6.99
N ILE A 42 8.79 -1.72 -6.20
CA ILE A 42 7.49 -2.33 -5.90
C ILE A 42 6.56 -2.29 -7.12
N SER A 43 6.59 -1.25 -7.92
CA SER A 43 5.86 -1.19 -9.18
C SER A 43 6.31 -2.29 -10.15
N ASP A 44 7.62 -2.52 -10.28
CA ASP A 44 8.17 -3.60 -11.10
C ASP A 44 7.81 -5.00 -10.52
N TYR A 45 7.70 -5.13 -9.20
CA TYR A 45 7.20 -6.34 -8.55
C TYR A 45 5.75 -6.63 -8.96
N VAL A 46 4.87 -5.62 -8.92
CA VAL A 46 3.47 -5.74 -9.36
C VAL A 46 3.37 -6.10 -10.85
N VAL A 47 4.23 -5.51 -11.69
CA VAL A 47 4.33 -5.88 -13.12
C VAL A 47 4.81 -7.33 -13.30
N SER A 48 5.78 -7.77 -12.50
CA SER A 48 6.28 -9.15 -12.55
C SER A 48 5.20 -10.15 -12.13
N PHE A 49 4.44 -9.81 -11.08
CA PHE A 49 3.27 -10.57 -10.67
C PHE A 49 2.25 -10.72 -11.82
N ALA A 50 1.92 -9.62 -12.51
CA ALA A 50 0.97 -9.68 -13.64
C ALA A 50 1.46 -10.62 -14.75
N LYS A 51 2.77 -10.60 -15.06
CA LYS A 51 3.39 -11.49 -16.05
C LYS A 51 3.33 -12.96 -15.62
N GLU A 52 3.64 -13.26 -14.37
CA GLU A 52 3.62 -14.62 -13.82
C GLU A 52 2.21 -15.22 -13.85
N HIS A 53 1.20 -14.40 -13.59
CA HIS A 53 -0.21 -14.79 -13.62
C HIS A 53 -0.87 -14.62 -15.00
N HIS A 54 -0.10 -14.30 -16.06
CA HIS A 54 -0.59 -14.11 -17.43
C HIS A 54 -1.72 -13.07 -17.55
N LEU A 55 -1.73 -12.06 -16.67
CA LEU A 55 -2.71 -10.97 -16.66
C LEU A 55 -2.27 -9.82 -17.58
N ARG A 56 -3.24 -9.17 -18.22
CA ARG A 56 -2.97 -7.93 -18.94
C ARG A 56 -2.64 -6.82 -17.96
N TYR A 57 -1.69 -5.97 -18.28
CA TYR A 57 -1.29 -4.84 -17.45
C TYR A 57 -0.82 -3.66 -18.27
N ALA A 58 -0.81 -2.49 -17.65
CA ALA A 58 -0.13 -1.29 -18.12
C ALA A 58 0.64 -0.66 -16.96
N GLN A 59 1.84 -0.14 -17.22
CA GLN A 59 2.63 0.66 -16.29
C GLN A 59 2.90 1.99 -16.95
N ASP A 60 2.58 3.10 -16.30
CA ASP A 60 2.82 4.43 -16.82
C ASP A 60 4.22 4.97 -16.46
N ALA A 61 4.54 6.18 -16.93
CA ALA A 61 5.84 6.82 -16.73
C ALA A 61 6.10 7.19 -15.25
N MET A 62 5.06 7.30 -14.43
CA MET A 62 5.15 7.58 -13.00
C MET A 62 5.20 6.31 -12.16
N TRP A 63 5.15 5.11 -12.81
CA TRP A 63 5.13 3.79 -12.21
C TRP A 63 3.79 3.39 -11.58
N ASN A 64 2.69 4.11 -11.87
CA ASN A 64 1.38 3.57 -11.60
C ASN A 64 1.17 2.30 -12.43
N VAL A 65 0.48 1.30 -11.88
CA VAL A 65 0.21 0.04 -12.59
C VAL A 65 -1.30 -0.20 -12.60
N VAL A 66 -1.81 -0.65 -13.75
CA VAL A 66 -3.17 -1.19 -13.87
C VAL A 66 -3.05 -2.64 -14.30
N ILE A 67 -3.70 -3.55 -13.57
CA ILE A 67 -3.83 -4.96 -13.93
C ILE A 67 -5.29 -5.25 -14.23
N TYR A 68 -5.55 -5.94 -15.35
CA TYR A 68 -6.89 -6.32 -15.77
C TYR A 68 -7.06 -7.83 -15.62
N LYS A 69 -8.15 -8.25 -14.95
CA LYS A 69 -8.56 -9.65 -14.86
C LYS A 69 -9.93 -9.78 -15.51
N ASP A 70 -10.04 -10.69 -16.49
CA ASP A 70 -11.29 -10.96 -17.17
C ASP A 70 -12.30 -11.58 -16.19
N ALA A 71 -13.60 -11.38 -16.43
CA ALA A 71 -14.65 -11.90 -15.56
C ALA A 71 -14.59 -13.42 -15.44
N SER A 72 -14.93 -13.93 -14.28
CA SER A 72 -15.19 -15.37 -14.11
C SER A 72 -16.45 -15.82 -14.86
N ASP A 73 -16.56 -17.11 -15.12
CA ASP A 73 -17.72 -17.69 -15.82
C ASP A 73 -19.05 -17.29 -15.19
N GLY A 74 -19.94 -16.76 -16.04
CA GLY A 74 -21.25 -16.27 -15.65
C GLY A 74 -21.29 -14.81 -15.20
N TYR A 75 -20.14 -14.08 -15.23
CA TYR A 75 -20.04 -12.69 -14.81
C TYR A 75 -19.58 -11.73 -15.92
N HIS A 76 -19.51 -12.19 -17.18
CA HIS A 76 -19.02 -11.41 -18.33
C HIS A 76 -19.91 -10.21 -18.68
N ASP A 77 -21.20 -10.30 -18.37
CA ASP A 77 -22.18 -9.23 -18.69
C ASP A 77 -22.28 -8.16 -17.60
N TYR A 78 -21.52 -8.28 -16.52
CA TYR A 78 -21.49 -7.27 -15.45
C TYR A 78 -20.50 -6.16 -15.79
N ASP A 79 -20.82 -4.95 -15.33
CA ASP A 79 -19.90 -3.81 -15.41
C ASP A 79 -18.59 -4.10 -14.65
N PRO A 80 -17.45 -3.65 -15.18
CA PRO A 80 -16.17 -3.81 -14.49
C PRO A 80 -16.14 -3.07 -13.14
N VAL A 81 -15.37 -3.61 -12.22
CA VAL A 81 -15.12 -3.02 -10.90
C VAL A 81 -13.63 -2.71 -10.77
N MET A 82 -13.32 -1.48 -10.36
CA MET A 82 -11.97 -1.06 -10.03
C MET A 82 -11.71 -1.34 -8.55
N LEU A 83 -10.57 -1.97 -8.25
CA LEU A 83 -9.96 -2.01 -6.93
C LEU A 83 -8.77 -1.08 -6.94
N GLN A 84 -8.61 -0.25 -5.92
CA GLN A 84 -7.52 0.73 -5.88
C GLN A 84 -6.80 0.66 -4.53
N GLY A 85 -5.47 0.78 -4.57
CA GLY A 85 -4.57 0.95 -3.44
C GLY A 85 -3.29 1.67 -3.88
N HIS A 86 -2.52 2.21 -2.92
CA HIS A 86 -1.26 2.87 -3.24
C HIS A 86 -0.03 2.03 -2.87
N LEU A 87 1.06 2.23 -3.61
CA LEU A 87 2.29 1.44 -3.51
C LEU A 87 3.30 2.06 -2.54
N ASP A 88 3.24 3.35 -2.31
CA ASP A 88 4.18 4.05 -1.46
C ASP A 88 3.81 3.95 0.02
N MET A 89 4.77 4.21 0.87
CA MET A 89 4.61 4.30 2.32
C MET A 89 5.34 5.48 2.91
N VAL A 90 4.85 5.98 4.04
CA VAL A 90 5.58 6.93 4.89
C VAL A 90 6.81 6.27 5.49
N CYS A 91 7.97 6.90 5.35
CA CYS A 91 9.26 6.41 5.83
C CYS A 91 9.66 7.12 7.12
N GLU A 92 9.34 6.54 8.27
CA GLU A 92 9.74 7.06 9.59
C GLU A 92 10.36 5.96 10.46
N ALA A 93 11.37 6.30 11.24
CA ALA A 93 12.02 5.43 12.20
C ALA A 93 12.11 6.08 13.59
N VAL A 94 12.17 5.26 14.63
CA VAL A 94 12.37 5.75 15.99
C VAL A 94 13.71 6.44 16.12
N ALA A 95 13.77 7.45 16.99
CA ALA A 95 14.98 8.25 17.18
C ALA A 95 16.18 7.37 17.56
N GLY A 96 17.28 7.52 16.82
CA GLY A 96 18.54 6.80 17.05
C GLY A 96 18.67 5.47 16.32
N LEU A 97 17.65 5.01 15.58
CA LEU A 97 17.76 3.90 14.66
C LEU A 97 18.36 4.39 13.34
N ASP A 98 19.49 3.78 12.94
CA ASP A 98 20.09 3.98 11.62
C ASP A 98 19.46 3.00 10.64
N PHE A 99 18.46 3.48 9.88
CA PHE A 99 17.70 2.66 8.93
C PHE A 99 17.56 3.40 7.59
N ASP A 100 17.97 2.74 6.52
CA ASP A 100 17.90 3.25 5.16
C ASP A 100 16.69 2.67 4.43
N PHE A 101 15.64 3.46 4.30
CA PHE A 101 14.41 3.08 3.61
C PHE A 101 14.55 2.88 2.09
N GLU A 102 15.67 3.27 1.50
CA GLU A 102 15.91 3.06 0.07
C GLU A 102 16.50 1.67 -0.24
N THR A 103 17.13 1.04 0.76
CA THR A 103 17.87 -0.21 0.53
C THR A 103 17.52 -1.34 1.47
N GLN A 104 16.94 -1.05 2.65
CA GLN A 104 16.67 -2.06 3.67
C GLN A 104 15.20 -2.49 3.64
N SER A 105 14.99 -3.78 3.89
CA SER A 105 13.67 -4.39 4.07
C SER A 105 13.10 -4.06 5.45
N ILE A 106 11.79 -3.90 5.55
CA ILE A 106 11.10 -3.73 6.84
C ILE A 106 11.16 -5.05 7.62
N GLU A 107 11.79 -5.03 8.78
CA GLU A 107 11.77 -6.17 9.69
C GLU A 107 10.48 -6.21 10.49
N THR A 108 9.72 -7.29 10.34
CA THR A 108 8.43 -7.46 11.00
C THR A 108 8.49 -8.47 12.16
N TYR A 109 7.58 -8.33 13.11
CA TYR A 109 7.32 -9.30 14.17
C TYR A 109 5.85 -9.28 14.57
N VAL A 110 5.37 -10.33 15.22
CA VAL A 110 4.01 -10.37 15.79
C VAL A 110 4.12 -10.06 17.28
N ASP A 111 3.34 -9.09 17.76
CA ASP A 111 3.31 -8.72 19.17
C ASP A 111 2.46 -9.70 20.01
N GLU A 112 2.46 -9.52 21.35
CA GLU A 112 1.71 -10.37 22.28
C GLU A 112 0.19 -10.35 22.07
N GLU A 113 -0.32 -9.31 21.38
CA GLU A 113 -1.73 -9.17 21.04
C GLU A 113 -2.07 -9.77 19.65
N GLY A 114 -1.09 -10.40 18.99
CA GLY A 114 -1.24 -11.02 17.68
C GLY A 114 -1.23 -10.04 16.52
N ARG A 115 -0.70 -8.81 16.71
CA ARG A 115 -0.61 -7.81 15.66
C ARG A 115 0.77 -7.82 15.02
N LEU A 116 0.79 -7.71 13.68
CA LEU A 116 2.05 -7.53 12.95
C LEU A 116 2.58 -6.10 13.17
N ARG A 117 3.86 -6.00 13.50
CA ARG A 117 4.60 -4.76 13.78
C ARG A 117 5.89 -4.70 13.00
N ALA A 118 6.42 -3.48 12.80
CA ALA A 118 7.78 -3.27 12.34
C ALA A 118 8.73 -2.96 13.51
N LYS A 119 9.98 -3.38 13.40
CA LYS A 119 11.03 -3.16 14.41
C LYS A 119 11.60 -1.76 14.30
N GLY A 120 10.94 -0.81 14.93
CA GLY A 120 11.43 0.57 15.04
C GLY A 120 11.23 1.46 13.82
N THR A 121 10.51 0.99 12.82
CA THR A 121 10.13 1.75 11.62
C THR A 121 8.61 1.79 11.45
N THR A 122 8.12 2.61 10.51
CA THR A 122 6.79 2.44 9.94
C THR A 122 6.67 1.06 9.28
N LEU A 123 5.46 0.48 9.30
CA LEU A 123 5.20 -0.86 8.77
C LEU A 123 4.83 -0.88 7.28
N GLY A 124 4.21 0.21 6.79
CA GLY A 124 3.68 0.29 5.42
C GLY A 124 2.41 -0.55 5.20
N ALA A 125 1.63 -0.82 6.26
CA ALA A 125 0.35 -1.52 6.11
C ALA A 125 -0.72 -0.66 5.42
N ASP A 126 -0.63 0.64 5.56
CA ASP A 126 -1.24 1.67 4.76
C ASP A 126 -0.30 1.97 3.56
N ASP A 127 -0.67 1.67 2.33
CA ASP A 127 -1.76 0.77 1.92
C ASP A 127 -1.24 -0.59 1.40
N GLY A 128 -0.06 -1.01 1.89
CA GLY A 128 0.55 -2.29 1.51
C GLY A 128 -0.36 -3.50 1.77
N MET A 129 -1.27 -3.40 2.75
CA MET A 129 -2.24 -4.48 3.01
C MET A 129 -3.35 -4.48 1.94
N GLY A 130 -3.83 -3.33 1.49
CA GLY A 130 -4.77 -3.23 0.37
C GLY A 130 -4.13 -3.75 -0.92
N VAL A 131 -2.88 -3.38 -1.20
CA VAL A 131 -2.09 -3.94 -2.32
C VAL A 131 -2.01 -5.46 -2.22
N ALA A 132 -1.66 -6.01 -1.05
CA ALA A 132 -1.57 -7.46 -0.84
C ALA A 132 -2.92 -8.18 -1.05
N GLN A 133 -4.02 -7.57 -0.63
CA GLN A 133 -5.37 -8.09 -0.88
C GLN A 133 -5.71 -8.08 -2.37
N MET A 134 -5.37 -7.02 -3.10
CA MET A 134 -5.56 -6.97 -4.56
C MET A 134 -4.78 -8.07 -5.26
N LEU A 135 -3.51 -8.28 -4.91
CA LEU A 135 -2.69 -9.35 -5.46
C LEU A 135 -3.28 -10.74 -5.15
N ALA A 136 -3.79 -10.95 -3.93
CA ALA A 136 -4.44 -12.19 -3.54
C ALA A 136 -5.71 -12.46 -4.35
N ILE A 137 -6.54 -11.44 -4.61
CA ILE A 137 -7.75 -11.54 -5.45
C ILE A 137 -7.37 -11.84 -6.91
N LEU A 138 -6.34 -11.19 -7.41
CA LEU A 138 -5.84 -11.41 -8.78
C LEU A 138 -5.27 -12.82 -8.97
N ALA A 139 -4.63 -13.39 -7.96
CA ALA A 139 -4.04 -14.74 -8.01
C ALA A 139 -5.07 -15.87 -7.86
N ASP A 140 -6.24 -15.60 -7.31
CA ASP A 140 -7.24 -16.63 -7.02
C ASP A 140 -8.25 -16.77 -8.16
N ASP A 141 -8.11 -17.86 -8.94
CA ASP A 141 -9.03 -18.18 -10.03
C ASP A 141 -10.33 -18.87 -9.57
N SER A 142 -10.44 -19.19 -8.28
CA SER A 142 -11.65 -19.79 -7.71
C SER A 142 -12.72 -18.76 -7.35
N LEU A 143 -12.33 -17.49 -7.19
CA LEU A 143 -13.25 -16.39 -6.89
C LEU A 143 -14.16 -16.08 -8.08
N LYS A 144 -15.40 -15.75 -7.76
CA LYS A 144 -16.35 -15.26 -8.76
C LYS A 144 -16.40 -13.75 -8.73
N HIS A 145 -16.13 -13.14 -9.88
CA HIS A 145 -16.01 -11.68 -10.00
C HIS A 145 -16.40 -11.18 -11.39
N PRO A 146 -16.90 -9.94 -11.51
CA PRO A 146 -17.02 -9.23 -12.79
C PRO A 146 -15.61 -8.94 -13.36
N PRO A 147 -15.48 -8.33 -14.53
CA PRO A 147 -14.18 -7.84 -14.98
C PRO A 147 -13.56 -6.94 -13.90
N LEU A 148 -12.27 -7.13 -13.58
CA LEU A 148 -11.57 -6.33 -12.58
C LEU A 148 -10.51 -5.44 -13.23
N GLU A 149 -10.40 -4.22 -12.71
CA GLU A 149 -9.30 -3.29 -12.92
C GLU A 149 -8.63 -3.02 -11.59
N CYS A 150 -7.46 -3.59 -11.34
CA CYS A 150 -6.69 -3.33 -10.13
C CYS A 150 -5.70 -2.21 -10.40
N VAL A 151 -5.91 -1.07 -9.76
CA VAL A 151 -5.13 0.17 -9.94
C VAL A 151 -4.22 0.37 -8.74
N PHE A 152 -2.93 0.36 -9.00
CA PHE A 152 -1.87 0.57 -8.03
C PHE A 152 -1.25 1.94 -8.29
N THR A 153 -1.52 2.89 -7.40
CA THR A 153 -1.03 4.27 -7.54
C THR A 153 0.27 4.47 -6.78
N VAL A 154 1.02 5.52 -7.11
CA VAL A 154 2.25 5.95 -6.43
C VAL A 154 2.10 7.33 -5.86
N GLN A 155 2.98 7.71 -4.90
CA GLN A 155 3.05 9.04 -4.31
C GLN A 155 1.69 9.53 -3.76
N GLU A 156 0.95 8.64 -3.11
CA GLU A 156 -0.29 8.97 -2.43
C GLU A 156 0.00 9.88 -1.24
N GLU A 157 0.93 9.45 -0.37
CA GLU A 157 1.33 10.05 0.90
C GLU A 157 1.95 11.46 0.78
N VAL A 158 2.32 11.85 -0.44
CA VAL A 158 2.90 13.15 -0.76
C VAL A 158 1.99 14.02 -1.64
N GLY A 159 0.69 13.71 -1.65
CA GLY A 159 -0.33 14.55 -2.26
C GLY A 159 -0.98 13.97 -3.50
N LEU A 160 -1.18 12.67 -3.57
CA LEU A 160 -1.91 11.94 -4.64
C LEU A 160 -1.28 12.14 -6.03
N CYS A 161 0.03 12.39 -6.11
CA CYS A 161 0.69 12.80 -7.35
C CYS A 161 0.54 11.76 -8.47
N GLY A 162 0.67 10.47 -8.13
CA GLY A 162 0.47 9.38 -9.09
C GLY A 162 -0.94 9.36 -9.67
N ALA A 163 -1.96 9.39 -8.83
CA ALA A 163 -3.36 9.37 -9.25
C ALA A 163 -3.74 10.62 -10.07
N LEU A 164 -3.20 11.80 -9.73
CA LEU A 164 -3.45 13.04 -10.46
C LEU A 164 -2.88 13.04 -11.87
N THR A 165 -1.70 12.41 -12.06
CA THR A 165 -0.95 12.41 -13.32
C THR A 165 -1.16 11.15 -14.16
N MET A 166 -1.82 10.14 -13.60
CA MET A 166 -2.10 8.87 -14.26
C MET A 166 -2.80 9.04 -15.62
N ASP A 167 -2.42 8.24 -16.61
CA ASP A 167 -3.14 8.16 -17.87
C ASP A 167 -4.53 7.52 -17.67
N LYS A 168 -5.54 8.36 -17.64
CA LYS A 168 -6.92 7.94 -17.41
C LYS A 168 -7.52 7.14 -18.56
N SER A 169 -6.89 7.10 -19.73
CA SER A 169 -7.33 6.24 -20.83
C SER A 169 -7.14 4.75 -20.54
N LEU A 170 -6.35 4.43 -19.52
CA LEU A 170 -6.17 3.06 -19.02
C LEU A 170 -7.36 2.58 -18.16
N LEU A 171 -8.26 3.47 -17.74
CA LEU A 171 -9.35 3.17 -16.83
C LEU A 171 -10.67 3.07 -17.59
N HIS A 172 -11.40 1.96 -17.40
CA HIS A 172 -12.68 1.70 -18.08
C HIS A 172 -13.83 1.54 -17.09
N SER A 173 -13.53 1.20 -15.82
CA SER A 173 -14.54 1.04 -14.78
C SER A 173 -15.07 2.39 -14.29
N HIS A 174 -16.37 2.42 -14.00
CA HIS A 174 -17.05 3.56 -13.34
C HIS A 174 -17.43 3.27 -11.89
N ARG A 175 -17.03 2.12 -11.38
CA ARG A 175 -17.24 1.68 -9.98
C ARG A 175 -15.90 1.39 -9.35
N MET A 176 -15.59 2.04 -8.25
CA MET A 176 -14.31 1.89 -7.56
C MET A 176 -14.54 1.51 -6.10
N ILE A 177 -13.71 0.60 -5.63
CA ILE A 177 -13.51 0.28 -4.23
C ILE A 177 -12.06 0.58 -3.92
N SER A 178 -11.81 1.65 -3.15
CA SER A 178 -10.49 1.88 -2.58
C SER A 178 -10.32 0.99 -1.36
N LEU A 179 -9.17 0.32 -1.27
CA LEU A 179 -8.79 -0.51 -0.12
C LEU A 179 -7.98 0.28 0.91
N ASP A 180 -7.64 1.50 0.57
CA ASP A 180 -7.01 2.49 1.44
C ASP A 180 -8.05 3.08 2.40
N GLY A 181 -8.35 2.35 3.45
CA GLY A 181 -9.35 2.73 4.42
C GLY A 181 -9.08 2.15 5.80
N GLY A 182 -9.36 2.94 6.85
CA GLY A 182 -9.21 2.54 8.23
C GLY A 182 -10.48 1.94 8.83
N GLY A 183 -10.30 0.95 9.72
CA GLY A 183 -11.34 0.35 10.54
C GLY A 183 -11.89 -0.97 10.00
N GLU A 184 -12.26 -1.86 10.93
CA GLU A 184 -12.85 -3.15 10.60
C GLU A 184 -14.31 -2.97 10.14
N VAL A 185 -14.65 -3.54 8.97
CA VAL A 185 -16.01 -3.58 8.45
C VAL A 185 -16.64 -2.18 8.27
N VAL A 186 -15.82 -1.17 8.00
CA VAL A 186 -16.29 0.20 7.75
C VAL A 186 -16.14 0.54 6.27
N THR A 187 -17.21 1.01 5.65
CA THR A 187 -17.20 1.51 4.27
C THR A 187 -17.48 2.99 4.27
N GLY A 188 -16.51 3.80 3.84
CA GLY A 188 -16.71 5.23 3.58
C GLY A 188 -17.21 5.46 2.17
N ILE A 189 -18.23 6.31 1.99
CA ILE A 189 -18.79 6.66 0.68
C ILE A 189 -18.32 8.04 0.18
N SER A 190 -17.58 8.76 1.02
CA SER A 190 -17.02 10.08 0.68
C SER A 190 -15.85 10.40 1.60
N SER A 191 -14.95 11.27 1.15
CA SER A 191 -13.91 11.86 1.98
C SER A 191 -13.95 13.39 1.89
N ALA A 192 -13.40 14.08 2.90
CA ALA A 192 -13.22 15.51 2.85
C ALA A 192 -12.14 15.87 1.83
N GLY A 193 -12.36 16.92 1.07
CA GLY A 193 -11.33 17.49 0.21
C GLY A 193 -10.25 18.19 1.04
N GLY A 194 -9.04 18.25 0.50
CA GLY A 194 -7.92 19.00 1.05
C GLY A 194 -7.46 20.10 0.09
N ILE A 195 -6.84 21.13 0.62
CA ILE A 195 -6.14 22.14 -0.17
C ILE A 195 -4.78 22.44 0.48
N GLN A 196 -3.73 22.45 -0.33
CA GLN A 196 -2.42 22.89 0.10
C GLN A 196 -2.25 24.37 -0.27
N ALA A 197 -1.98 25.22 0.72
CA ALA A 197 -1.69 26.62 0.50
C ALA A 197 -0.20 26.91 0.83
N VAL A 198 0.54 27.41 -0.16
CA VAL A 198 1.92 27.86 0.02
C VAL A 198 1.93 29.39 0.20
N ASN A 199 2.35 29.87 1.36
CA ASN A 199 2.48 31.28 1.66
C ASN A 199 3.95 31.66 1.73
N THR A 200 4.36 32.61 0.90
CA THR A 200 5.72 33.18 0.93
C THR A 200 5.68 34.52 1.64
N ILE A 201 6.36 34.62 2.77
CA ILE A 201 6.44 35.84 3.55
C ILE A 201 7.90 36.34 3.56
N ALA A 202 8.12 37.57 3.12
CA ALA A 202 9.44 38.16 3.20
C ALA A 202 9.76 38.45 4.68
N CYS A 203 10.80 37.82 5.20
CA CYS A 203 11.23 37.95 6.58
C CYS A 203 12.59 38.63 6.68
N ILE A 204 12.74 39.54 7.67
CA ILE A 204 14.03 40.07 8.06
C ILE A 204 14.44 39.39 9.38
N PHE A 205 15.48 38.56 9.30
CA PHE A 205 16.00 37.88 10.49
C PHE A 205 16.85 38.86 11.33
N LYS A 206 16.52 39.00 12.60
CA LYS A 206 17.31 39.76 13.59
C LYS A 206 17.83 38.82 14.66
N LYS A 207 19.05 39.01 15.10
CA LYS A 207 19.60 38.29 16.25
C LYS A 207 18.76 38.58 17.47
N GLN A 208 18.23 37.56 18.12
CA GLN A 208 17.40 37.65 19.32
C GLN A 208 18.18 37.16 20.53
N SER A 209 18.14 37.90 21.64
CA SER A 209 18.80 37.53 22.89
C SER A 209 17.87 36.77 23.87
N ASN A 210 16.57 36.83 23.62
CA ASN A 210 15.58 36.17 24.47
C ASN A 210 15.35 34.72 24.01
N PRO A 211 14.86 33.81 24.88
CA PRO A 211 14.48 32.46 24.50
C PRO A 211 13.45 32.47 23.38
N CYS A 212 13.68 31.64 22.36
CA CYS A 212 12.74 31.43 21.27
C CYS A 212 12.08 30.06 21.43
N TYR A 213 10.78 29.96 21.12
CA TYR A 213 10.04 28.73 21.13
C TYR A 213 9.64 28.37 19.69
N GLN A 214 9.81 27.14 19.32
CA GLN A 214 9.29 26.59 18.06
C GLN A 214 7.94 25.95 18.34
N LEU A 215 6.91 26.41 17.66
CA LEU A 215 5.62 25.74 17.64
C LEU A 215 5.70 24.65 16.56
N LYS A 216 5.42 23.40 16.96
CA LYS A 216 5.24 22.25 16.06
C LYS A 216 3.78 21.98 15.85
#